data_673fb9697a140cbb6f45839484320067
#
_entry.id   673fb9697a140cbb6f45839484320067
#
_cell.length_a   1.000
_cell.length_b   1.000
_cell.length_c   1.000
_cell.angle_alpha   90.00
_cell.angle_beta   90.00
_cell.angle_gamma   90.00
#
_symmetry.space_group_name_H-M   'P 1'
#
loop_
_entity.id
_entity.type
_entity.pdbx_description
1 polymer ?
#
loop_
_entity_poly.entity_id
_entity_poly.type
_entity_poly.pdbx_seq_one_letter_code
_entity_poly.pdbx_strand_id
1 'polypeptide(L)'
;MKRLMVVAATLMFFFTASAQMKISGTLRSTDGKGIAGVTVSDGFTCVTTDAKGRYKMTTSSDAVHVFYSIPSAYKVNVKDGHPDFYQRLEAGVKKYDFTLTPNPTEEKQFRLLMVADPQAQCEFHVKRFERETVPDIRAYVDAQTLPCYGVTLGDVVYTEGKHKTNMFME
;
A
#
# COMPACT_ATOMS: atom_id res chain seq x y z
N MET A 1 -18.98 3.65 65.07
CA MET A 1 -19.55 4.09 63.79
C MET A 1 -18.44 4.07 62.73
N LYS A 2 -18.40 3.02 61.95
CA LYS A 2 -17.37 2.80 60.89
C LYS A 2 -17.92 3.42 59.59
N ARG A 3 -17.24 4.41 59.06
CA ARG A 3 -17.55 5.01 57.75
C ARG A 3 -16.94 4.11 56.66
N LEU A 4 -17.80 3.47 55.89
CA LEU A 4 -17.44 2.69 54.72
C LEU A 4 -17.23 3.67 53.56
N MET A 5 -15.97 3.83 53.14
CA MET A 5 -15.62 4.62 51.96
C MET A 5 -15.73 3.71 50.76
N VAL A 6 -16.79 3.91 49.96
CA VAL A 6 -16.93 3.22 48.64
C VAL A 6 -16.16 4.05 47.64
N VAL A 7 -15.03 3.53 47.19
CA VAL A 7 -14.26 4.06 46.05
C VAL A 7 -14.87 3.46 44.79
N ALA A 8 -15.68 4.25 44.07
CA ALA A 8 -16.17 3.89 42.76
C ALA A 8 -15.03 4.11 41.75
N ALA A 9 -14.32 3.03 41.35
CA ALA A 9 -13.38 3.06 40.24
C ALA A 9 -14.17 3.11 38.94
N THR A 10 -14.31 4.30 38.36
CA THR A 10 -14.89 4.48 37.03
C THR A 10 -13.86 4.04 36.00
N LEU A 11 -13.97 2.81 35.52
CA LEU A 11 -13.20 2.30 34.38
C LEU A 11 -13.69 3.05 33.13
N MET A 12 -13.00 4.10 32.73
CA MET A 12 -13.20 4.71 31.42
C MET A 12 -12.61 3.78 30.34
N PHE A 13 -13.47 2.95 29.76
CA PHE A 13 -13.15 2.30 28.50
C PHE A 13 -13.11 3.38 27.41
N PHE A 14 -11.91 3.78 27.03
CA PHE A 14 -11.70 4.51 25.78
C PHE A 14 -11.97 3.55 24.62
N PHE A 15 -13.22 3.45 24.19
CA PHE A 15 -13.52 2.95 22.87
C PHE A 15 -12.93 3.98 21.89
N THR A 16 -11.82 3.68 21.27
CA THR A 16 -11.38 4.38 20.07
C THR A 16 -12.33 3.98 18.95
N ALA A 17 -13.52 4.60 18.94
CA ALA A 17 -14.40 4.49 17.79
C ALA A 17 -13.64 5.09 16.61
N SER A 18 -13.23 4.26 15.70
CA SER A 18 -12.72 4.70 14.40
C SER A 18 -13.88 5.45 13.72
N ALA A 19 -13.82 6.77 13.69
CA ALA A 19 -14.91 7.60 13.18
C ALA A 19 -14.74 7.77 11.67
N GLN A 20 -15.83 7.68 10.94
CA GLN A 20 -15.86 8.07 9.53
C GLN A 20 -15.31 9.50 9.38
N MET A 21 -14.37 9.69 8.46
CA MET A 21 -13.76 10.98 8.20
C MET A 21 -14.16 11.49 6.81
N LYS A 22 -14.47 12.81 6.74
CA LYS A 22 -14.59 13.47 5.44
C LYS A 22 -13.22 13.95 5.01
N ILE A 23 -12.70 13.37 3.96
CA ILE A 23 -11.40 13.71 3.40
C ILE A 23 -11.54 14.26 1.98
N SER A 24 -10.52 14.96 1.55
CA SER A 24 -10.39 15.46 0.19
C SER A 24 -8.93 15.47 -0.23
N GLY A 25 -8.68 15.60 -1.51
CA GLY A 25 -7.33 15.73 -2.03
C GLY A 25 -7.31 16.00 -3.52
N THR A 26 -6.11 16.05 -4.04
CA THR A 26 -5.85 16.21 -5.46
C THR A 26 -4.84 15.19 -5.94
N LEU A 27 -5.07 14.64 -7.11
CA LEU A 27 -4.07 13.91 -7.87
C LEU A 27 -3.53 14.82 -8.97
N ARG A 28 -2.22 15.04 -8.96
CA ARG A 28 -1.54 15.90 -9.93
C ARG A 28 -0.37 15.18 -10.56
N SER A 29 -0.10 15.53 -11.79
CA SER A 29 1.16 15.17 -12.43
C SER A 29 2.30 16.05 -11.90
N THR A 30 3.54 15.58 -12.03
CA THR A 30 4.75 16.35 -11.66
C THR A 30 4.86 17.68 -12.39
N ASP A 31 4.17 17.87 -13.54
CA ASP A 31 4.05 19.15 -14.25
C ASP A 31 2.94 20.05 -13.67
N GLY A 32 2.29 19.65 -12.57
CA GLY A 32 1.27 20.42 -11.86
C GLY A 32 -0.16 20.27 -12.38
N LYS A 33 -0.37 19.55 -13.49
CA LYS A 33 -1.71 19.33 -14.04
C LYS A 33 -2.51 18.34 -13.20
N GLY A 34 -3.80 18.62 -13.01
CA GLY A 34 -4.73 17.69 -12.37
C GLY A 34 -4.97 16.46 -13.24
N ILE A 35 -5.04 15.28 -12.62
CA ILE A 35 -5.29 14.01 -13.32
C ILE A 35 -6.73 13.60 -13.06
N ALA A 36 -7.55 13.66 -14.11
CA ALA A 36 -8.96 13.30 -14.08
C ALA A 36 -9.18 11.79 -14.23
N GLY A 37 -10.31 11.29 -13.74
CA GLY A 37 -10.74 9.92 -13.98
C GLY A 37 -10.01 8.86 -13.17
N VAL A 38 -9.19 9.24 -12.18
CA VAL A 38 -8.47 8.30 -11.33
C VAL A 38 -9.35 7.87 -10.17
N THR A 39 -9.44 6.58 -9.96
CA THR A 39 -10.15 6.02 -8.80
C THR A 39 -9.31 6.18 -7.53
N VAL A 40 -9.92 6.76 -6.50
CA VAL A 40 -9.38 6.85 -5.13
C VAL A 40 -10.26 6.03 -4.21
N SER A 41 -9.65 5.25 -3.33
CA SER A 41 -10.35 4.35 -2.44
C SER A 41 -9.75 4.38 -1.03
N ASP A 42 -10.57 4.01 -0.05
CA ASP A 42 -10.15 3.73 1.33
C ASP A 42 -10.19 2.21 1.65
N GLY A 43 -10.39 1.38 0.61
CA GLY A 43 -10.58 -0.07 0.73
C GLY A 43 -12.05 -0.51 0.83
N PHE A 44 -12.97 0.41 1.13
CA PHE A 44 -14.41 0.15 1.30
C PHE A 44 -15.26 0.96 0.32
N THR A 45 -14.87 2.18 0.07
CA THR A 45 -15.55 3.10 -0.85
C THR A 45 -14.60 3.58 -1.93
N CYS A 46 -15.15 3.92 -3.09
CA CYS A 46 -14.40 4.44 -4.21
C CYS A 46 -15.03 5.75 -4.70
N VAL A 47 -14.18 6.71 -5.07
CA VAL A 47 -14.56 7.93 -5.76
C VAL A 47 -13.63 8.16 -6.94
N THR A 48 -14.02 9.00 -7.87
CA THR A 48 -13.23 9.33 -9.05
C THR A 48 -12.84 10.81 -9.04
N THR A 49 -11.62 11.12 -9.46
CA THR A 49 -11.14 12.49 -9.55
C THR A 49 -11.86 13.27 -10.66
N ASP A 50 -12.18 14.55 -10.39
CA ASP A 50 -12.78 15.46 -11.35
C ASP A 50 -11.77 15.94 -12.42
N ALA A 51 -12.24 16.79 -13.35
CA ALA A 51 -11.41 17.36 -14.43
C ALA A 51 -10.18 18.15 -13.94
N LYS A 52 -10.14 18.54 -12.67
CA LYS A 52 -9.01 19.24 -12.02
C LYS A 52 -8.20 18.33 -11.12
N GLY A 53 -8.44 17.01 -11.19
CA GLY A 53 -7.78 16.01 -10.35
C GLY A 53 -8.22 16.00 -8.89
N ARG A 54 -9.35 16.63 -8.53
CA ARG A 54 -9.83 16.73 -7.15
C ARG A 54 -10.78 15.60 -6.81
N TYR A 55 -10.72 15.14 -5.57
CA TYR A 55 -11.66 14.17 -5.02
C TYR A 55 -12.13 14.57 -3.62
N LYS A 56 -13.28 14.06 -3.23
CA LYS A 56 -13.82 14.12 -1.86
C LYS A 56 -14.51 12.81 -1.57
N MET A 57 -14.32 12.30 -0.36
CA MET A 57 -15.00 11.09 0.09
C MET A 57 -15.25 11.12 1.59
N THR A 58 -16.20 10.30 2.03
CA THR A 58 -16.37 9.94 3.44
C THR A 58 -15.82 8.54 3.60
N THR A 59 -14.82 8.37 4.44
CA THR A 59 -14.16 7.07 4.65
C THR A 59 -15.04 6.13 5.46
N SER A 60 -14.81 4.82 5.33
CA SER A 60 -15.30 3.85 6.30
C SER A 60 -14.68 4.09 7.68
N SER A 61 -15.38 3.71 8.73
CA SER A 61 -14.82 3.67 10.09
C SER A 61 -13.65 2.69 10.23
N ASP A 62 -13.60 1.67 9.38
CA ASP A 62 -12.58 0.62 9.41
C ASP A 62 -11.40 0.91 8.47
N ALA A 63 -11.48 2.03 7.73
CA ALA A 63 -10.43 2.43 6.80
C ALA A 63 -9.15 2.85 7.54
N VAL A 64 -8.03 2.33 7.09
CA VAL A 64 -6.68 2.65 7.63
C VAL A 64 -5.89 3.51 6.66
N HIS A 65 -6.14 3.36 5.36
CA HIS A 65 -5.41 4.05 4.31
C HIS A 65 -6.36 4.67 3.29
N VAL A 66 -5.88 5.68 2.59
CA VAL A 66 -6.43 6.16 1.34
C VAL A 66 -5.40 5.95 0.25
N PHE A 67 -5.81 5.45 -0.90
CA PHE A 67 -4.94 5.12 -2.02
C PHE A 67 -5.62 5.38 -3.36
N TYR A 68 -4.83 5.40 -4.41
CA TYR A 68 -5.34 5.56 -5.77
C TYR A 68 -4.99 4.36 -6.64
N SER A 69 -5.83 4.07 -7.62
CA SER A 69 -5.54 3.10 -8.69
C SER A 69 -4.59 3.75 -9.70
N ILE A 70 -3.45 3.13 -9.96
CA ILE A 70 -2.38 3.69 -10.80
C ILE A 70 -2.84 3.70 -12.26
N PRO A 71 -2.98 4.87 -12.93
CA PRO A 71 -3.32 4.92 -14.34
C PRO A 71 -2.14 4.51 -15.22
N SER A 72 -2.37 3.80 -16.33
CA SER A 72 -1.32 3.28 -17.22
C SER A 72 -0.44 4.37 -17.86
N ALA A 73 -0.95 5.62 -17.95
CA ALA A 73 -0.19 6.77 -18.42
C ALA A 73 0.80 7.35 -17.38
N TYR A 74 0.86 6.77 -16.19
CA TYR A 74 1.70 7.26 -15.08
C TYR A 74 2.50 6.13 -14.46
N LYS A 75 3.69 6.47 -13.98
CA LYS A 75 4.52 5.56 -13.19
C LYS A 75 4.07 5.59 -11.74
N VAL A 76 4.15 4.45 -11.08
CA VAL A 76 4.07 4.41 -9.62
C VAL A 76 5.32 5.08 -9.04
N ASN A 77 5.13 6.01 -8.12
CA ASN A 77 6.25 6.58 -7.39
C ASN A 77 6.80 5.55 -6.40
N VAL A 78 8.09 5.65 -6.11
CA VAL A 78 8.76 4.81 -5.13
C VAL A 78 9.36 5.70 -4.06
N LYS A 79 9.08 5.38 -2.80
CA LYS A 79 9.66 6.03 -1.63
C LYS A 79 10.24 4.97 -0.73
N ASP A 80 11.50 5.12 -0.37
CA ASP A 80 12.23 4.18 0.52
C ASP A 80 12.12 2.71 0.05
N GLY A 81 12.19 2.48 -1.29
CA GLY A 81 12.06 1.16 -1.90
C GLY A 81 10.63 0.61 -2.00
N HIS A 82 9.63 1.34 -1.54
CA HIS A 82 8.22 0.91 -1.55
C HIS A 82 7.39 1.74 -2.53
N PRO A 83 6.38 1.13 -3.20
CA PRO A 83 5.43 1.86 -4.03
C PRO A 83 4.67 2.91 -3.21
N ASP A 84 4.72 4.18 -3.65
CA ASP A 84 4.09 5.33 -2.97
C ASP A 84 2.77 5.70 -3.67
N PHE A 85 1.73 4.91 -3.43
CA PHE A 85 0.40 5.12 -3.98
C PHE A 85 -0.68 5.22 -2.90
N TYR A 86 -0.31 5.19 -1.63
CA TYR A 86 -1.22 5.24 -0.49
C TYR A 86 -0.70 6.16 0.61
N GLN A 87 -1.61 6.64 1.43
CA GLN A 87 -1.29 7.38 2.66
C GLN A 87 -2.13 6.84 3.82
N ARG A 88 -1.54 6.77 5.00
CA ARG A 88 -2.26 6.38 6.20
C ARG A 88 -3.24 7.47 6.61
N LEU A 89 -4.46 7.09 6.99
CA LEU A 89 -5.45 8.00 7.54
C LEU A 89 -5.08 8.36 8.97
N GLU A 90 -5.01 9.65 9.27
CA GLU A 90 -4.61 10.16 10.57
C GLU A 90 -5.72 11.06 11.15
N ALA A 91 -5.92 10.98 12.47
CA ALA A 91 -6.92 11.79 13.15
C ALA A 91 -6.63 13.29 12.95
N GLY A 92 -7.65 14.04 12.51
CA GLY A 92 -7.54 15.48 12.25
C GLY A 92 -7.00 15.86 10.87
N VAL A 93 -6.36 14.95 10.15
CA VAL A 93 -5.91 15.17 8.77
C VAL A 93 -7.10 14.99 7.84
N LYS A 94 -7.38 16.00 7.03
CA LYS A 94 -8.52 16.02 6.08
C LYS A 94 -8.10 16.10 4.63
N LYS A 95 -6.81 16.26 4.38
CA LYS A 95 -6.30 16.47 3.03
C LYS A 95 -5.20 15.46 2.69
N TYR A 96 -5.40 14.73 1.60
CA TYR A 96 -4.49 13.69 1.11
C TYR A 96 -4.26 13.92 -0.38
N ASP A 97 -3.14 14.55 -0.71
CA ASP A 97 -2.75 14.86 -2.09
C ASP A 97 -1.74 13.83 -2.59
N PHE A 98 -1.81 13.52 -3.88
CA PHE A 98 -0.88 12.62 -4.56
C PHE A 98 -0.28 13.29 -5.78
N THR A 99 0.97 12.96 -6.06
CA THR A 99 1.68 13.42 -7.26
C THR A 99 2.17 12.20 -8.03
N LEU A 100 1.89 12.15 -9.33
CA LEU A 100 2.26 11.06 -10.20
C LEU A 100 3.23 11.54 -11.27
N THR A 101 4.19 10.70 -11.61
CA THR A 101 5.13 10.95 -12.69
C THR A 101 4.55 10.43 -14.01
N PRO A 102 4.44 11.24 -15.07
CA PRO A 102 3.98 10.75 -16.36
C PRO A 102 4.85 9.61 -16.88
N ASN A 103 4.23 8.58 -17.42
CA ASN A 103 4.95 7.56 -18.15
C ASN A 103 5.23 8.08 -19.56
N PRO A 104 6.49 8.06 -20.03
CA PRO A 104 6.82 8.52 -21.37
C PRO A 104 6.12 7.71 -22.47
N THR A 105 5.76 6.46 -22.15
CA THR A 105 5.01 5.56 -23.03
C THR A 105 3.88 4.93 -22.25
N GLU A 106 2.65 5.04 -22.73
CA GLU A 106 1.51 4.36 -22.11
C GLU A 106 1.66 2.86 -22.24
N GLU A 107 1.65 2.17 -21.10
CA GLU A 107 1.80 0.71 -21.04
C GLU A 107 0.44 0.04 -21.21
N LYS A 108 0.15 -0.45 -22.43
CA LYS A 108 -1.08 -1.19 -22.75
C LYS A 108 -0.95 -2.70 -22.55
N GLN A 109 0.28 -3.19 -22.51
CA GLN A 109 0.63 -4.60 -22.32
C GLN A 109 1.81 -4.71 -21.39
N PHE A 110 1.79 -5.69 -20.53
CA PHE A 110 2.87 -5.99 -19.59
C PHE A 110 2.91 -7.48 -19.26
N ARG A 111 3.99 -7.92 -18.66
CA ARG A 111 4.15 -9.25 -18.08
C ARG A 111 3.95 -9.14 -16.57
N LEU A 112 3.16 -10.04 -16.00
CA LEU A 112 3.02 -10.16 -14.55
C LEU A 112 3.65 -11.47 -14.10
N LEU A 113 4.71 -11.35 -13.30
CA LEU A 113 5.37 -12.47 -12.64
C LEU A 113 4.72 -12.65 -11.26
N MET A 114 4.18 -13.83 -11.03
CA MET A 114 3.58 -14.18 -9.75
C MET A 114 4.45 -15.19 -9.04
N VAL A 115 5.00 -14.82 -7.90
CA VAL A 115 5.80 -15.70 -7.04
C VAL A 115 4.92 -16.11 -5.86
N ALA A 116 4.56 -17.40 -5.82
CA ALA A 116 3.71 -17.96 -4.78
C ALA A 116 4.56 -18.73 -3.77
N ASP A 117 4.25 -18.57 -2.50
CA ASP A 117 4.66 -19.41 -1.38
C ASP A 117 6.16 -19.80 -1.36
N PRO A 118 7.11 -18.86 -1.44
CA PRO A 118 8.52 -19.23 -1.33
C PRO A 118 8.86 -19.83 0.05
N GLN A 119 8.08 -19.52 1.08
CA GLN A 119 8.09 -20.13 2.43
C GLN A 119 9.49 -20.41 2.98
N ALA A 120 10.39 -19.45 2.86
CA ALA A 120 11.75 -19.58 3.38
C ALA A 120 11.73 -19.78 4.89
N GLN A 121 12.19 -20.94 5.35
CA GLN A 121 12.18 -21.36 6.76
C GLN A 121 13.54 -21.16 7.44
N CYS A 122 14.61 -21.08 6.69
CA CYS A 122 15.96 -20.98 7.20
C CYS A 122 16.90 -20.35 6.15
N GLU A 123 18.09 -19.98 6.57
CA GLU A 123 19.12 -19.38 5.73
C GLU A 123 19.43 -20.21 4.48
N PHE A 124 19.39 -21.53 4.57
CA PHE A 124 19.59 -22.40 3.41
C PHE A 124 18.54 -22.16 2.32
N HIS A 125 17.26 -21.99 2.69
CA HIS A 125 16.18 -21.71 1.75
C HIS A 125 16.33 -20.32 1.13
N VAL A 126 16.73 -19.33 1.92
CA VAL A 126 17.02 -17.98 1.40
C VAL A 126 18.16 -18.01 0.39
N LYS A 127 19.29 -18.66 0.72
CA LYS A 127 20.42 -18.79 -0.20
C LYS A 127 20.06 -19.54 -1.47
N ARG A 128 19.18 -20.52 -1.42
CA ARG A 128 18.66 -21.18 -2.64
C ARG A 128 17.83 -20.22 -3.48
N PHE A 129 16.91 -19.49 -2.84
CA PHE A 129 16.09 -18.49 -3.53
C PHE A 129 16.95 -17.46 -4.25
N GLU A 130 17.98 -16.94 -3.58
CA GLU A 130 18.90 -15.94 -4.13
C GLU A 130 19.76 -16.50 -5.29
N ARG A 131 20.19 -17.77 -5.19
CA ARG A 131 21.11 -18.37 -6.17
C ARG A 131 20.43 -19.04 -7.35
N GLU A 132 19.18 -19.46 -7.18
CA GLU A 132 18.43 -20.21 -8.18
C GLU A 132 17.28 -19.35 -8.71
N THR A 133 16.31 -18.99 -7.87
CA THR A 133 15.07 -18.33 -8.32
C THR A 133 15.29 -16.90 -8.79
N VAL A 134 16.10 -16.11 -8.07
CA VAL A 134 16.35 -14.70 -8.44
C VAL A 134 17.09 -14.58 -9.78
N PRO A 135 18.15 -15.37 -10.07
CA PRO A 135 18.78 -15.37 -11.37
C PRO A 135 17.85 -15.79 -12.52
N ASP A 136 17.01 -16.81 -12.30
CA ASP A 136 16.05 -17.26 -13.30
C ASP A 136 15.00 -16.19 -13.62
N ILE A 137 14.46 -15.51 -12.58
CA ILE A 137 13.55 -14.38 -12.75
C ILE A 137 14.24 -13.27 -13.52
N ARG A 138 15.48 -12.92 -13.17
CA ARG A 138 16.26 -11.89 -13.86
C ARG A 138 16.48 -12.24 -15.32
N ALA A 139 16.94 -13.44 -15.60
CA ALA A 139 17.14 -13.90 -16.97
C ALA A 139 15.85 -13.87 -17.79
N TYR A 140 14.72 -14.24 -17.18
CA TYR A 140 13.42 -14.13 -17.82
C TYR A 140 13.05 -12.68 -18.11
N VAL A 141 13.19 -11.77 -17.14
CA VAL A 141 12.86 -10.34 -17.29
C VAL A 141 13.74 -9.68 -18.36
N ASP A 142 15.05 -9.95 -18.34
CA ASP A 142 16.01 -9.38 -19.31
C ASP A 142 15.74 -9.82 -20.75
N ALA A 143 15.12 -10.98 -20.94
CA ALA A 143 14.71 -11.47 -22.25
C ALA A 143 13.38 -10.88 -22.77
N GLN A 144 12.65 -10.10 -21.97
CA GLN A 144 11.36 -9.54 -22.37
C GLN A 144 11.51 -8.18 -23.06
N THR A 145 10.63 -7.91 -24.01
CA THR A 145 10.48 -6.58 -24.65
C THR A 145 9.37 -5.76 -24.02
N LEU A 146 8.46 -6.41 -23.30
CA LEU A 146 7.38 -5.74 -22.55
C LEU A 146 7.80 -5.44 -21.11
N PRO A 147 7.26 -4.40 -20.49
CA PRO A 147 7.44 -4.16 -19.07
C PRO A 147 7.07 -5.38 -18.23
N CYS A 148 7.88 -5.68 -17.22
CA CYS A 148 7.64 -6.76 -16.28
C CYS A 148 7.37 -6.21 -14.89
N TYR A 149 6.33 -6.72 -14.26
CA TYR A 149 5.96 -6.42 -12.88
C TYR A 149 5.92 -7.71 -12.08
N GLY A 150 6.33 -7.65 -10.81
CA GLY A 150 6.31 -8.78 -9.89
C GLY A 150 5.27 -8.59 -8.79
N VAL A 151 4.65 -9.69 -8.38
CA VAL A 151 3.80 -9.76 -7.20
C VAL A 151 4.07 -11.05 -6.44
N THR A 152 4.20 -10.94 -5.12
CA THR A 152 4.20 -12.10 -4.24
C THR A 152 2.77 -12.39 -3.78
N LEU A 153 2.37 -13.64 -3.82
CA LEU A 153 1.01 -14.06 -3.44
C LEU A 153 0.88 -14.42 -1.95
N GLY A 154 1.89 -14.13 -1.17
CA GLY A 154 1.94 -14.39 0.27
C GLY A 154 2.96 -15.46 0.62
N ASP A 155 2.96 -15.84 1.90
CA ASP A 155 3.81 -16.86 2.51
C ASP A 155 5.29 -16.77 2.11
N VAL A 156 5.82 -15.54 2.06
CA VAL A 156 7.20 -15.26 1.65
C VAL A 156 8.18 -15.90 2.63
N VAL A 157 7.86 -15.86 3.91
CA VAL A 157 8.64 -16.46 5.00
C VAL A 157 7.75 -17.29 5.91
N TYR A 158 8.27 -18.37 6.43
CA TYR A 158 7.59 -19.19 7.42
C TYR A 158 7.83 -18.62 8.82
N THR A 159 6.76 -18.34 9.56
CA THR A 159 6.85 -17.62 10.85
C THR A 159 6.98 -18.50 12.08
N GLU A 160 6.80 -19.80 11.97
CA GLU A 160 7.00 -20.75 13.09
C GLU A 160 8.48 -21.03 13.31
N GLY A 161 9.17 -20.14 13.99
CA GLY A 161 10.57 -20.36 14.35
C GLY A 161 11.28 -19.07 14.76
N LYS A 162 12.48 -19.23 15.29
CA LYS A 162 13.34 -18.14 15.80
C LYS A 162 13.90 -17.22 14.71
N HIS A 163 13.62 -17.47 13.45
CA HIS A 163 14.09 -16.68 12.31
C HIS A 163 13.02 -15.65 11.93
N LYS A 164 13.23 -14.46 12.43
CA LYS A 164 12.34 -13.32 12.17
C LYS A 164 12.48 -12.83 10.72
N THR A 165 11.41 -12.31 10.23
CA THR A 165 11.04 -11.67 8.97
C THR A 165 12.06 -10.76 8.27
N ASN A 166 13.26 -10.57 8.79
CA ASN A 166 14.22 -9.60 8.24
C ASN A 166 15.15 -10.18 7.15
N MET A 167 15.00 -11.46 6.80
CA MET A 167 15.92 -12.14 5.90
C MET A 167 15.80 -11.71 4.41
N PHE A 168 14.72 -10.99 4.06
CA PHE A 168 14.50 -10.47 2.70
C PHE A 168 14.49 -8.94 2.64
N MET A 169 14.84 -8.26 3.74
CA MET A 169 14.74 -6.80 3.85
C MET A 169 16.12 -6.10 3.86
N GLU A 170 17.22 -6.84 3.66
CA GLU A 170 18.57 -6.28 3.50
C GLU A 170 18.98 -6.12 2.04
#